data_3b4591104bcc4fee60f6bb1a3eb11227
#
_entry.id   3b4591104bcc4fee60f6bb1a3eb11227
#
_cell.length_a   1.000
_cell.length_b   1.000
_cell.length_c   1.000
_cell.angle_alpha   90.00
_cell.angle_beta   90.00
_cell.angle_gamma   90.00
#
_symmetry.space_group_name_H-M   'P 1'
#
loop_
_entity.id
_entity.type
_entity.pdbx_description
1 polymer ?
#
loop_
_entity_poly.entity_id
_entity_poly.type
_entity_poly.pdbx_seq_one_letter_code
_entity_poly.pdbx_strand_id
1 'polypeptide(L)'
;TGGITATSRDLTVATIGLTSPGVAAFIVRTGRDLTPLSSTPQAQEIALLPGTVLLTGRFVDIAGYTVEVVEQLLPTGDNQWTSTITEQGLAALVNAIAAAITNSRGRPCPVDPTYCERFTIPIL
;
A
#
# COMPACT_ATOMS: atom_id res chain seq x y z
N THR A 1 9.67 -9.78 -3.64
CA THR A 1 10.51 -8.81 -2.92
C THR A 1 11.75 -9.49 -2.36
N GLY A 2 12.89 -8.82 -2.43
CA GLY A 2 14.15 -9.33 -1.89
C GLY A 2 14.34 -9.10 -0.38
N GLY A 3 13.49 -8.32 0.25
CA GLY A 3 13.52 -8.00 1.66
C GLY A 3 12.14 -7.72 2.21
N ILE A 4 12.08 -7.19 3.43
CA ILE A 4 10.81 -6.75 4.03
C ILE A 4 10.42 -5.41 3.43
N THR A 5 9.19 -5.30 2.91
CA THR A 5 8.63 -4.05 2.41
C THR A 5 7.62 -3.52 3.43
N ALA A 6 7.81 -2.28 3.84
CA ALA A 6 6.90 -1.62 4.78
C ALA A 6 5.76 -0.93 4.03
N THR A 7 4.53 -1.16 4.48
CA THR A 7 3.32 -0.49 3.98
C THR A 7 2.50 0.00 5.16
N SER A 8 1.56 0.92 4.91
CA SER A 8 0.64 1.40 5.94
C SER A 8 -0.79 1.36 5.44
N ARG A 9 -1.73 1.07 6.35
CA ARG A 9 -3.16 1.17 6.07
C ARG A 9 -3.67 2.61 6.14
N ASP A 10 -2.88 3.52 6.69
CA ASP A 10 -3.21 4.95 6.76
C ASP A 10 -2.54 5.70 5.60
N LEU A 11 -3.34 6.20 4.66
CA LEU A 11 -2.82 6.92 3.48
C LEU A 11 -2.00 8.14 3.87
N THR A 12 -2.40 8.87 4.90
CA THR A 12 -1.68 10.06 5.37
C THR A 12 -0.27 9.68 5.85
N VAL A 13 -0.15 8.57 6.57
CA VAL A 13 1.15 8.04 7.02
C VAL A 13 1.99 7.56 5.84
N ALA A 14 1.40 6.77 4.95
CA ALA A 14 2.12 6.17 3.82
C ALA A 14 2.66 7.22 2.84
N THR A 15 2.04 8.38 2.76
CA THR A 15 2.38 9.43 1.80
C THR A 15 2.95 10.69 2.47
N ILE A 16 3.20 10.66 3.76
CA ILE A 16 3.67 11.79 4.56
C ILE A 16 2.73 12.99 4.35
N GLY A 17 1.43 12.80 4.65
CA GLY A 17 0.43 13.85 4.49
C GLY A 17 0.13 14.24 3.05
N LEU A 18 0.22 13.30 2.12
CA LEU A 18 0.04 13.52 0.67
C LEU A 18 1.14 14.40 0.03
N THR A 19 2.34 14.41 0.62
CA THR A 19 3.48 15.15 0.06
C THR A 19 4.32 14.31 -0.90
N SER A 20 4.14 13.00 -0.90
CA SER A 20 4.86 12.10 -1.81
C SER A 20 4.46 12.36 -3.26
N PRO A 21 5.39 12.24 -4.24
CA PRO A 21 5.11 12.54 -5.64
C PRO A 21 4.17 11.53 -6.31
N GLY A 22 3.97 10.38 -5.71
CA GLY A 22 3.06 9.35 -6.20
C GLY A 22 2.52 8.52 -5.05
N VAL A 23 1.48 7.72 -5.33
CA VAL A 23 0.84 6.83 -4.36
C VAL A 23 0.88 5.41 -4.92
N ALA A 24 1.32 4.46 -4.10
CA ALA A 24 1.22 3.04 -4.42
C ALA A 24 0.19 2.39 -3.50
N ALA A 25 -0.80 1.74 -4.09
CA ALA A 25 -1.83 1.01 -3.37
C ALA A 25 -1.57 -0.49 -3.50
N PHE A 26 -1.34 -1.15 -2.37
CA PHE A 26 -1.02 -2.57 -2.32
C PHE A 26 -2.25 -3.40 -1.99
N ILE A 27 -2.55 -4.38 -2.85
CA ILE A 27 -3.54 -5.42 -2.57
C ILE A 27 -2.78 -6.60 -1.98
N VAL A 28 -2.93 -6.82 -0.66
CA VAL A 28 -2.13 -7.77 0.10
C VAL A 28 -2.98 -8.90 0.62
N ARG A 29 -2.47 -10.13 0.53
CA ARG A 29 -3.15 -11.34 1.02
C ARG A 29 -2.47 -11.92 2.26
N THR A 30 -1.13 -11.81 2.35
CA THR A 30 -0.34 -12.47 3.40
C THR A 30 0.59 -11.53 4.15
N GLY A 31 0.31 -10.23 4.15
CA GLY A 31 1.08 -9.27 4.94
C GLY A 31 0.95 -9.50 6.45
N ARG A 32 1.89 -8.98 7.21
CA ARG A 32 1.88 -9.04 8.67
C ARG A 32 1.51 -7.69 9.25
N ASP A 33 0.43 -7.65 10.02
CA ASP A 33 0.02 -6.46 10.74
C ASP A 33 0.92 -6.29 11.97
N LEU A 34 1.71 -5.22 11.99
CA LEU A 34 2.64 -4.92 13.08
C LEU A 34 2.00 -4.06 14.18
N THR A 35 0.78 -3.59 14.01
CA THR A 35 0.12 -2.70 14.96
C THR A 35 0.16 -3.24 16.40
N PRO A 36 -0.13 -4.52 16.68
CA PRO A 36 -0.12 -5.04 18.04
C PRO A 36 1.25 -5.06 18.72
N LEU A 37 2.34 -5.05 17.92
CA LEU A 37 3.71 -5.15 18.40
C LEU A 37 4.49 -3.84 18.30
N SER A 38 3.90 -2.83 17.69
CA SER A 38 4.58 -1.57 17.38
C SER A 38 4.58 -0.62 18.57
N SER A 39 5.69 0.10 18.76
CA SER A 39 5.75 1.28 19.63
C SER A 39 5.05 2.50 19.01
N THR A 40 4.71 2.42 17.71
CA THR A 40 4.02 3.49 16.96
C THR A 40 2.79 2.89 16.25
N PRO A 41 1.76 2.44 17.01
CA PRO A 41 0.61 1.76 16.42
C PRO A 41 -0.22 2.65 15.49
N GLN A 42 -0.14 3.98 15.62
CA GLN A 42 -0.83 4.93 14.74
C GLN A 42 -0.35 4.83 13.28
N ALA A 43 0.83 4.28 13.04
CA ALA A 43 1.35 4.07 11.69
C ALA A 43 0.57 3.01 10.92
N GLN A 44 -0.16 2.12 11.58
CA GLN A 44 -0.94 1.03 10.97
C GLN A 44 -0.12 0.24 9.95
N GLU A 45 1.08 -0.13 10.34
CA GLU A 45 2.06 -0.75 9.47
C GLU A 45 1.72 -2.21 9.17
N ILE A 46 1.77 -2.56 7.86
CA ILE A 46 1.68 -3.93 7.36
C ILE A 46 3.01 -4.25 6.69
N ALA A 47 3.70 -5.28 7.15
CA ALA A 47 4.95 -5.72 6.55
C ALA A 47 4.71 -6.80 5.50
N LEU A 48 5.29 -6.62 4.31
CA LEU A 48 5.35 -7.65 3.27
C LEU A 48 6.63 -8.44 3.46
N LEU A 49 6.50 -9.76 3.60
CA LEU A 49 7.64 -10.63 3.87
C LEU A 49 8.51 -10.84 2.62
N PRO A 50 9.80 -11.19 2.79
CA PRO A 50 10.65 -11.59 1.67
C PRO A 50 10.00 -12.72 0.87
N GLY A 51 10.16 -12.69 -0.45
CA GLY A 51 9.57 -13.68 -1.34
C GLY A 51 8.12 -13.39 -1.75
N THR A 52 7.50 -12.33 -1.23
CA THR A 52 6.19 -11.88 -1.73
C THR A 52 6.31 -11.50 -3.20
N VAL A 53 5.46 -12.08 -4.05
CA VAL A 53 5.45 -11.81 -5.49
C VAL A 53 4.41 -10.73 -5.77
N LEU A 54 4.86 -9.64 -6.39
CA LEU A 54 4.05 -8.47 -6.67
C LEU A 54 3.94 -8.22 -8.17
N LEU A 55 2.73 -7.93 -8.63
CA LEU A 55 2.47 -7.43 -9.98
C LEU A 55 2.43 -5.90 -9.91
N THR A 56 3.35 -5.26 -10.61
CA THR A 56 3.51 -3.79 -10.65
C THR A 56 3.18 -3.24 -12.04
N GLY A 57 3.22 -1.93 -12.20
CA GLY A 57 3.07 -1.28 -13.51
C GLY A 57 1.64 -0.96 -13.91
N ARG A 58 0.64 -1.17 -13.04
CA ARG A 58 -0.73 -0.74 -13.29
C ARG A 58 -0.97 0.62 -12.65
N PHE A 59 -1.23 1.63 -13.47
CA PHE A 59 -1.42 3.00 -13.00
C PHE A 59 -2.85 3.46 -13.26
N VAL A 60 -3.43 4.17 -12.30
CA VAL A 60 -4.77 4.74 -12.39
C VAL A 60 -4.73 6.16 -11.83
N ASP A 61 -5.35 7.12 -12.54
CA ASP A 61 -5.50 8.49 -12.03
C ASP A 61 -6.74 8.55 -11.13
N ILE A 62 -6.53 8.90 -9.87
CA ILE A 62 -7.58 8.96 -8.85
C ILE A 62 -7.47 10.27 -8.10
N ALA A 63 -8.53 11.07 -8.12
CA ALA A 63 -8.66 12.33 -7.36
C ALA A 63 -7.44 13.26 -7.55
N GLY A 64 -6.86 13.32 -8.75
CA GLY A 64 -5.72 14.15 -9.08
C GLY A 64 -4.36 13.53 -8.80
N TYR A 65 -4.31 12.28 -8.35
CA TYR A 65 -3.08 11.55 -8.10
C TYR A 65 -2.92 10.38 -9.07
N THR A 66 -1.69 10.15 -9.52
CA THR A 66 -1.35 8.91 -10.23
C THR A 66 -1.07 7.84 -9.20
N VAL A 67 -1.91 6.81 -9.17
CA VAL A 67 -1.82 5.71 -8.21
C VAL A 67 -1.33 4.46 -8.91
N GLU A 68 -0.25 3.89 -8.44
CA GLU A 68 0.17 2.56 -8.87
C GLU A 68 -0.56 1.51 -8.03
N VAL A 69 -1.30 0.62 -8.70
CA VAL A 69 -1.93 -0.53 -8.03
C VAL A 69 -0.97 -1.69 -8.08
N VAL A 70 -0.51 -2.12 -6.92
CA VAL A 70 0.43 -3.24 -6.76
C VAL A 70 -0.31 -4.41 -6.14
N GLU A 71 -0.37 -5.51 -6.86
CA GLU A 71 -1.13 -6.69 -6.42
C GLU A 71 -0.18 -7.81 -6.01
N GLN A 72 -0.43 -8.39 -4.83
CA GLN A 72 0.22 -9.64 -4.45
C GLN A 72 -0.39 -10.80 -5.24
N LEU A 73 0.47 -11.53 -5.96
CA LEU A 73 0.07 -12.73 -6.68
C LEU A 73 0.14 -13.94 -5.75
N LEU A 74 -0.75 -14.90 -5.97
CA LEU A 74 -0.81 -16.15 -5.21
C LEU A 74 -0.34 -17.33 -6.08
N PRO A 75 0.34 -18.33 -5.46
CA PRO A 75 0.78 -19.51 -6.19
C PRO A 75 -0.40 -20.38 -6.58
N THR A 76 -0.34 -20.99 -7.78
CA THR A 76 -1.35 -21.90 -8.30
C THR A 76 -0.99 -23.39 -8.12
N GLY A 77 0.16 -23.68 -7.53
CA GLY A 77 0.64 -25.06 -7.31
C GLY A 77 1.61 -25.58 -8.37
N ASP A 78 1.70 -24.93 -9.54
CA ASP A 78 2.54 -25.36 -10.68
C ASP A 78 3.71 -24.40 -10.94
N ASN A 79 4.30 -23.82 -9.91
CA ASN A 79 5.33 -22.78 -10.02
C ASN A 79 4.85 -21.55 -10.81
N GLN A 80 3.53 -21.34 -10.86
CA GLN A 80 2.90 -20.19 -11.50
C GLN A 80 2.23 -19.31 -10.44
N TRP A 81 2.07 -18.05 -10.79
CA TRP A 81 1.48 -17.05 -9.92
C TRP A 81 0.28 -16.42 -10.62
N THR A 82 -0.79 -16.17 -9.89
CA THR A 82 -2.03 -15.68 -10.47
C THR A 82 -2.58 -14.47 -9.72
N SER A 83 -3.23 -13.59 -10.47
CA SER A 83 -4.04 -12.51 -9.93
C SER A 83 -5.38 -13.06 -9.42
N THR A 84 -5.84 -12.55 -8.27
CA THR A 84 -7.13 -12.90 -7.69
C THR A 84 -8.11 -11.74 -7.70
N ILE A 85 -7.72 -10.57 -8.21
CA ILE A 85 -8.59 -9.41 -8.25
C ILE A 85 -9.53 -9.48 -9.46
N THR A 86 -10.81 -9.19 -9.23
CA THR A 86 -11.81 -9.06 -10.30
C THR A 86 -11.94 -7.60 -10.74
N GLU A 87 -12.58 -7.35 -11.88
CA GLU A 87 -12.89 -5.98 -12.31
C GLU A 87 -13.73 -5.24 -11.28
N GLN A 88 -14.70 -5.91 -10.67
CA GLN A 88 -15.54 -5.34 -9.61
C GLN A 88 -14.69 -5.02 -8.36
N GLY A 89 -13.78 -5.90 -8.00
CA GLY A 89 -12.85 -5.68 -6.88
C GLY A 89 -11.93 -4.50 -7.14
N LEU A 90 -11.43 -4.36 -8.37
CA LEU A 90 -10.60 -3.21 -8.75
C LEU A 90 -11.38 -1.90 -8.69
N ALA A 91 -12.64 -1.89 -9.20
CA ALA A 91 -13.49 -0.71 -9.12
C ALA A 91 -13.79 -0.30 -7.68
N ALA A 92 -14.06 -1.27 -6.81
CA ALA A 92 -14.27 -1.02 -5.38
C ALA A 92 -13.00 -0.44 -4.73
N LEU A 93 -11.82 -0.95 -5.09
CA LEU A 93 -10.54 -0.44 -4.61
C LEU A 93 -10.32 1.02 -5.05
N VAL A 94 -10.58 1.34 -6.32
CA VAL A 94 -10.46 2.70 -6.84
C VAL A 94 -11.36 3.65 -6.07
N ASN A 95 -12.60 3.27 -5.80
CA ASN A 95 -13.53 4.08 -5.01
C ASN A 95 -13.04 4.26 -3.57
N ALA A 96 -12.50 3.21 -2.95
CA ALA A 96 -11.96 3.28 -1.60
C ALA A 96 -10.73 4.21 -1.52
N ILE A 97 -9.86 4.16 -2.53
CA ILE A 97 -8.67 5.03 -2.61
C ILE A 97 -9.11 6.49 -2.80
N ALA A 98 -10.08 6.75 -3.67
CA ALA A 98 -10.60 8.10 -3.88
C ALA A 98 -11.17 8.68 -2.58
N ALA A 99 -11.94 7.90 -1.82
CA ALA A 99 -12.46 8.31 -0.53
C ALA A 99 -11.34 8.57 0.48
N ALA A 100 -10.32 7.71 0.53
CA ALA A 100 -9.17 7.87 1.41
C ALA A 100 -8.38 9.15 1.09
N ILE A 101 -8.16 9.46 -0.17
CA ILE A 101 -7.49 10.70 -0.61
C ILE A 101 -8.31 11.91 -0.14
N THR A 102 -9.61 11.92 -0.38
CA THR A 102 -10.49 13.01 0.03
C THR A 102 -10.47 13.22 1.54
N ASN A 103 -10.54 12.12 2.31
CA ASN A 103 -10.53 12.17 3.77
C ASN A 103 -9.16 12.57 4.35
N SER A 104 -8.09 12.36 3.61
CA SER A 104 -6.73 12.69 4.06
C SER A 104 -6.34 14.14 3.80
N ARG A 105 -7.03 14.82 2.90
CA ARG A 105 -6.74 16.23 2.59
C ARG A 105 -6.97 17.12 3.81
N GLY A 106 -5.94 17.91 4.17
CA GLY A 106 -6.00 18.79 5.32
C GLY A 106 -5.92 18.09 6.69
N ARG A 107 -5.84 16.78 6.71
CA ARG A 107 -5.69 15.99 7.93
C ARG A 107 -4.22 15.94 8.35
N PRO A 108 -3.87 16.23 9.61
CA PRO A 108 -2.50 16.12 10.07
C PRO A 108 -2.05 14.66 10.09
N CYS A 109 -0.77 14.43 9.77
CA CYS A 109 -0.19 13.09 9.87
C CYS A 109 -0.05 12.73 11.36
N PRO A 110 -0.58 11.57 11.81
CA PRO A 110 -0.54 11.17 13.21
C PRO A 110 0.82 10.65 13.68
N VAL A 111 1.81 10.56 12.77
CA VAL A 111 3.11 9.97 13.02
C VAL A 111 4.19 10.94 12.57
N ASP A 112 5.35 10.90 13.24
CA ASP A 112 6.52 11.69 12.87
C ASP A 112 6.90 11.43 11.40
N PRO A 113 7.12 12.48 10.58
CA PRO A 113 7.52 12.31 9.18
C PRO A 113 8.76 11.44 8.98
N THR A 114 9.72 11.48 9.90
CA THR A 114 10.92 10.63 9.84
C THR A 114 10.55 9.15 9.89
N TYR A 115 9.57 8.77 10.72
CA TYR A 115 9.06 7.40 10.76
C TYR A 115 8.41 7.01 9.43
N CYS A 116 7.69 7.94 8.80
CA CYS A 116 6.95 7.69 7.56
C CYS A 116 7.85 7.45 6.35
N GLU A 117 9.11 7.84 6.38
CA GLU A 117 10.05 7.67 5.26
C GLU A 117 10.18 6.20 4.83
N ARG A 118 10.00 5.25 5.75
CA ARG A 118 10.05 3.80 5.45
C ARG A 118 9.00 3.37 4.42
N PHE A 119 7.88 4.11 4.32
CA PHE A 119 6.79 3.77 3.40
C PHE A 119 6.99 4.36 2.01
N THR A 120 8.01 5.17 1.80
CA THR A 120 8.31 5.83 0.53
C THR A 120 9.49 5.21 -0.21
N ILE A 121 10.07 4.14 0.33
CA ILE A 121 11.19 3.43 -0.31
C ILE A 121 10.67 2.68 -1.53
N PRO A 122 11.34 2.83 -2.70
CA PRO A 122 10.92 2.11 -3.91
C PRO A 122 10.92 0.59 -3.73
N ILE A 123 10.01 -0.07 -4.42
CA ILE A 123 9.94 -1.53 -4.47
C ILE A 123 11.09 -2.03 -5.36
N LEU A 124 11.93 -2.88 -4.81
CA LEU A 124 13.05 -3.48 -5.52
C LEU A 124 12.83 -4.96 -5.79
#